data_13f60137c1a21a7cd753903c52effba5
#
_entry.id   13f60137c1a21a7cd753903c52effba5
#
_cell.length_a   1.000
_cell.length_b   1.000
_cell.length_c   1.000
_cell.angle_alpha   90.00
_cell.angle_beta   90.00
_cell.angle_gamma   90.00
#
_symmetry.space_group_name_H-M   'P 1'
#
loop_
_entity.id
_entity.type
_entity.pdbx_description
1 polymer ?
#
loop_
_entity_poly.entity_id
_entity_poly.type
_entity_poly.pdbx_seq_one_letter_code
_entity_poly.pdbx_strand_id
1 'polypeptide(L)'
;NFSYEPNAGISRKEFRRIGIYSPDEFRAEDQIGGTYNGVKFNLSEAIDIPNDAKLNFGDSATLNLLSAIVFVWKKMKDMQAFSGSVLVCEFDKKFSGQTIVANRTLNTKFIDEKEQMDDTLFNDEFRGFYG
;
A
#
# COMPACT_ATOMS: atom_id res chain seq x y z
N ASN A 1 12.04 23.44 1.05
CA ASN A 1 13.21 22.56 1.20
C ASN A 1 12.76 21.13 1.08
N PHE A 2 13.45 20.36 0.22
CA PHE A 2 13.25 18.91 0.08
C PHE A 2 14.53 18.20 0.49
N SER A 3 14.38 17.03 1.13
CA SER A 3 15.46 16.11 1.45
C SER A 3 15.25 14.80 0.72
N TYR A 4 16.33 14.12 0.36
CA TYR A 4 16.30 12.77 -0.17
C TYR A 4 17.21 11.87 0.66
N GLU A 5 16.68 10.76 1.10
CA GLU A 5 17.36 9.76 1.90
C GLU A 5 17.13 8.36 1.32
N PRO A 6 18.12 7.78 0.64
CA PRO A 6 17.94 6.52 -0.11
C PRO A 6 17.65 5.32 0.79
N ASN A 7 18.13 5.34 2.03
CA ASN A 7 17.97 4.21 2.97
C ASN A 7 16.89 4.46 4.04
N ALA A 8 16.11 5.52 3.91
CA ALA A 8 14.98 5.82 4.79
C ALA A 8 13.67 5.67 4.04
N GLY A 9 12.57 5.53 4.78
CA GLY A 9 11.23 5.43 4.23
C GLY A 9 10.17 5.48 5.31
N ILE A 10 8.92 5.45 4.90
CA ILE A 10 7.78 5.38 5.82
C ILE A 10 7.93 4.18 6.78
N SER A 11 7.64 4.38 8.05
CA SER A 11 7.70 3.30 9.04
C SER A 11 6.57 2.28 8.85
N ARG A 12 6.82 1.02 9.26
CA ARG A 12 5.77 -0.02 9.32
C ARG A 12 4.53 0.45 10.10
N LYS A 13 4.72 1.20 11.17
CA LYS A 13 3.65 1.73 12.02
C LYS A 13 2.77 2.72 11.25
N GLU A 14 3.36 3.60 10.46
CA GLU A 14 2.63 4.56 9.63
C GLU A 14 1.91 3.86 8.49
N PHE A 15 2.57 2.92 7.81
CA PHE A 15 1.95 2.12 6.77
C PHE A 15 0.72 1.34 7.28
N ARG A 16 0.81 0.76 8.46
CA ARG A 16 -0.31 0.05 9.10
C ARG A 16 -1.53 0.95 9.35
N ARG A 17 -1.33 2.26 9.54
CA ARG A 17 -2.44 3.22 9.74
C ARG A 17 -3.32 3.38 8.50
N ILE A 18 -2.86 3.00 7.33
CA ILE A 18 -3.68 2.95 6.11
C ILE A 18 -4.89 2.02 6.31
N GLY A 19 -4.73 0.96 7.13
CA GLY A 19 -5.83 0.07 7.53
C GLY A 19 -6.26 -0.93 6.47
N ILE A 20 -5.60 -0.97 5.30
CA ILE A 20 -5.93 -1.88 4.19
C ILE A 20 -5.00 -3.09 4.19
N TYR A 21 -3.74 -2.87 4.57
CA TYR A 21 -2.68 -3.88 4.53
C TYR A 21 -2.24 -4.25 5.94
N SER A 22 -1.94 -5.52 6.14
CA SER A 22 -1.32 -6.04 7.37
C SER A 22 0.14 -6.36 7.07
N PRO A 23 1.05 -5.43 7.37
CA PRO A 23 2.46 -5.56 6.96
C PRO A 23 3.18 -6.65 7.77
N ASP A 24 3.62 -7.70 7.08
CA ASP A 24 4.41 -8.79 7.63
C ASP A 24 5.90 -8.61 7.34
N GLU A 25 6.29 -8.56 6.07
CA GLU A 25 7.65 -8.21 5.64
C GLU A 25 7.65 -6.88 4.92
N PHE A 26 7.70 -5.82 5.70
CA PHE A 26 7.63 -4.46 5.20
C PHE A 26 9.03 -3.88 5.03
N ARG A 27 9.27 -3.27 3.87
CA ARG A 27 10.44 -2.45 3.56
C ARG A 27 9.99 -1.15 2.94
N ALA A 28 10.67 -0.07 3.26
CA ALA A 28 10.50 1.21 2.60
C ALA A 28 11.85 1.89 2.44
N GLU A 29 12.06 2.52 1.30
CA GLU A 29 13.30 3.19 0.91
C GLU A 29 13.01 4.41 0.03
N ASP A 30 14.06 5.09 -0.41
CA ASP A 30 13.97 6.25 -1.31
C ASP A 30 13.04 7.36 -0.80
N GLN A 31 13.26 7.76 0.47
CA GLN A 31 12.46 8.79 1.09
C GLN A 31 12.74 10.19 0.53
N ILE A 32 11.68 10.85 0.07
CA ILE A 32 11.70 12.27 -0.24
C ILE A 32 10.79 12.97 0.78
N GLY A 33 11.38 13.81 1.62
CA GLY A 33 10.65 14.58 2.64
C GLY A 33 10.72 16.08 2.40
N GLY A 34 9.74 16.81 2.89
CA GLY A 34 9.74 18.26 2.78
C GLY A 34 8.45 18.93 3.16
N THR A 35 8.38 20.21 2.80
CA THR A 35 7.17 21.03 2.97
C THR A 35 6.85 21.72 1.66
N TYR A 36 5.61 21.61 1.22
CA TYR A 36 5.07 22.25 0.04
C TYR A 36 3.76 22.99 0.39
N ASN A 37 3.72 24.29 0.13
CA ASN A 37 2.59 25.15 0.47
C ASN A 37 2.11 25.00 1.93
N GLY A 38 3.04 24.88 2.88
CA GLY A 38 2.73 24.70 4.30
C GLY A 38 2.36 23.26 4.71
N VAL A 39 2.19 22.35 3.76
CA VAL A 39 1.91 20.95 4.03
C VAL A 39 3.21 20.15 4.08
N LYS A 40 3.48 19.54 5.22
CA LYS A 40 4.60 18.62 5.36
C LYS A 40 4.25 17.29 4.70
N PHE A 41 5.19 16.72 3.96
CA PHE A 41 5.01 15.45 3.28
C PHE A 41 6.23 14.55 3.38
N ASN A 42 5.97 13.26 3.20
CA ASN A 42 6.95 12.20 3.05
C ASN A 42 6.47 11.24 1.96
N LEU A 43 7.28 11.08 0.92
CA LEU A 43 7.08 10.13 -0.17
C LEU A 43 8.14 9.04 -0.04
N SER A 44 7.75 7.78 -0.11
CA SER A 44 8.68 6.64 -0.06
C SER A 44 8.23 5.55 -1.00
N GLU A 45 9.17 4.78 -1.53
CA GLU A 45 8.85 3.49 -2.12
C GLU A 45 8.66 2.46 -1.00
N ALA A 46 7.64 1.63 -1.10
CA ALA A 46 7.31 0.63 -0.10
C ALA A 46 6.90 -0.71 -0.72
N ILE A 47 7.32 -1.78 -0.07
CA ILE A 47 6.96 -3.15 -0.42
C ILE A 47 6.52 -3.86 0.85
N ASP A 48 5.37 -4.52 0.79
CA ASP A 48 4.87 -5.39 1.83
C ASP A 48 4.59 -6.78 1.24
N ILE A 49 5.24 -7.79 1.79
CA ILE A 49 5.10 -9.18 1.38
C ILE A 49 4.49 -9.94 2.55
N PRO A 50 3.26 -10.48 2.42
CA PRO A 50 2.64 -11.30 3.45
C PRO A 50 3.48 -12.54 3.78
N ASN A 51 3.53 -12.94 5.04
CA ASN A 51 4.31 -14.11 5.50
C ASN A 51 3.92 -15.41 4.79
N ASP A 52 2.64 -15.56 4.44
CA ASP A 52 2.15 -16.72 3.71
C ASP A 52 2.69 -16.80 2.27
N ALA A 53 3.28 -15.72 1.74
CA ALA A 53 3.98 -15.71 0.48
C ALA A 53 5.40 -16.29 0.56
N LYS A 54 5.91 -16.54 1.77
CA LYS A 54 7.18 -17.26 1.94
C LYS A 54 7.02 -18.67 1.40
N LEU A 55 7.54 -18.88 0.21
CA LEU A 55 7.71 -20.21 -0.35
C LEU A 55 8.80 -20.91 0.48
N ASN A 56 8.41 -21.88 1.28
CA ASN A 56 9.32 -22.91 1.70
C ASN A 56 9.69 -23.70 0.46
N PHE A 57 10.76 -23.31 -0.22
CA PHE A 57 11.43 -24.15 -1.20
C PHE A 57 12.07 -25.32 -0.42
N GLY A 58 11.24 -26.31 -0.05
CA GLY A 58 11.75 -27.57 0.42
C GLY A 58 12.61 -28.20 -0.68
N ASP A 59 13.58 -28.99 -0.29
CA ASP A 59 14.71 -29.59 -1.02
C ASP A 59 14.46 -30.25 -2.40
N SER A 60 13.43 -29.87 -3.13
CA SER A 60 13.15 -30.37 -4.48
C SER A 60 13.83 -29.48 -5.51
N ALA A 61 15.08 -29.76 -5.81
CA ALA A 61 15.93 -29.12 -6.81
C ALA A 61 15.43 -29.23 -8.27
N THR A 62 14.19 -29.62 -8.51
CA THR A 62 13.61 -29.86 -9.84
C THR A 62 12.41 -28.98 -10.17
N LEU A 63 12.07 -27.98 -9.36
CA LEU A 63 11.06 -26.99 -9.72
C LEU A 63 11.65 -26.08 -10.80
N ASN A 64 11.11 -26.18 -12.00
CA ASN A 64 11.42 -25.28 -13.09
C ASN A 64 11.26 -23.83 -12.61
N LEU A 65 12.32 -23.02 -12.72
CA LEU A 65 12.38 -21.63 -12.25
C LEU A 65 11.17 -20.81 -12.74
N LEU A 66 10.70 -21.05 -13.97
CA LEU A 66 9.54 -20.40 -14.55
C LEU A 66 8.24 -20.74 -13.82
N SER A 67 8.04 -21.99 -13.42
CA SER A 67 6.84 -22.37 -12.65
C SER A 67 6.84 -21.79 -11.25
N ALA A 68 8.02 -21.66 -10.61
CA ALA A 68 8.17 -20.98 -9.34
C ALA A 68 7.83 -19.49 -9.46
N ILE A 69 8.31 -18.80 -10.48
CA ILE A 69 7.99 -17.39 -10.73
C ILE A 69 6.49 -17.19 -10.94
N VAL A 70 5.85 -17.99 -11.80
CA VAL A 70 4.41 -17.92 -12.06
C VAL A 70 3.60 -18.20 -10.80
N PHE A 71 4.01 -19.17 -9.98
CA PHE A 71 3.35 -19.49 -8.71
C PHE A 71 3.47 -18.33 -7.71
N VAL A 72 4.64 -17.71 -7.59
CA VAL A 72 4.86 -16.52 -6.74
C VAL A 72 3.98 -15.37 -7.20
N TRP A 73 3.94 -15.07 -8.49
CA TRP A 73 3.09 -14.02 -9.08
C TRP A 73 1.62 -14.24 -8.80
N LYS A 74 1.14 -15.47 -8.98
CA LYS A 74 -0.26 -15.83 -8.72
C LYS A 74 -0.61 -15.70 -7.24
N LYS A 75 0.27 -16.14 -6.36
CA LYS A 75 0.10 -16.07 -4.91
C LYS A 75 0.16 -14.62 -4.40
N MET A 76 1.07 -13.79 -4.92
CA MET A 76 1.15 -12.35 -4.60
C MET A 76 -0.13 -11.60 -5.02
N LYS A 77 -0.74 -11.97 -6.13
CA LYS A 77 -1.99 -11.37 -6.61
C LYS A 77 -3.18 -11.70 -5.71
N ASP A 78 -3.20 -12.89 -5.12
CA ASP A 78 -4.27 -13.36 -4.24
C ASP A 78 -4.11 -12.89 -2.78
N MET A 79 -2.90 -12.43 -2.37
CA MET A 79 -2.52 -12.19 -0.98
C MET A 79 -2.42 -10.72 -0.58
N GLN A 80 -2.97 -9.78 -1.33
CA GLN A 80 -2.91 -8.35 -1.03
C GLN A 80 -1.48 -7.83 -0.73
N ALA A 81 -0.48 -8.31 -1.45
CA ALA A 81 0.85 -7.73 -1.40
C ALA A 81 0.81 -6.29 -1.93
N PHE A 82 1.53 -5.41 -1.27
CA PHE A 82 1.69 -4.03 -1.71
C PHE A 82 3.09 -3.83 -2.32
N SER A 83 3.14 -3.16 -3.44
CA SER A 83 4.39 -2.64 -4.03
C SER A 83 4.09 -1.33 -4.74
N GLY A 84 4.71 -0.26 -4.29
CA GLY A 84 4.49 1.06 -4.89
C GLY A 84 4.95 2.22 -4.01
N SER A 85 4.58 3.42 -4.42
CA SER A 85 4.90 4.64 -3.69
C SER A 85 3.83 4.97 -2.67
N VAL A 86 4.25 5.42 -1.49
CA VAL A 86 3.39 5.88 -0.40
C VAL A 86 3.70 7.34 -0.12
N LEU A 87 2.69 8.19 -0.28
CA LEU A 87 2.75 9.60 0.07
C LEU A 87 1.97 9.84 1.37
N VAL A 88 2.64 10.36 2.37
CA VAL A 88 2.03 10.80 3.64
C VAL A 88 2.08 12.31 3.71
N CYS A 89 0.94 12.95 3.95
CA CYS A 89 0.83 14.39 4.14
C CYS A 89 0.29 14.70 5.55
N GLU A 90 0.90 15.67 6.21
CA GLU A 90 0.44 16.17 7.50
C GLU A 90 -0.33 17.48 7.31
N PHE A 91 -1.60 17.49 7.67
CA PHE A 91 -2.46 18.66 7.61
C PHE A 91 -2.72 19.19 9.02
N ASP A 92 -2.75 20.51 9.18
CA ASP A 92 -3.11 21.17 10.47
C ASP A 92 -4.57 20.91 10.86
N LYS A 93 -5.40 20.53 9.90
CA LYS A 93 -6.80 20.21 10.15
C LYS A 93 -6.95 18.81 10.72
N LYS A 94 -7.63 18.71 11.87
CA LYS A 94 -8.02 17.42 12.44
C LYS A 94 -9.24 16.86 11.71
N PHE A 95 -9.14 15.66 11.23
CA PHE A 95 -10.26 14.90 10.69
C PHE A 95 -10.82 13.98 11.77
N SER A 96 -12.14 13.86 11.86
CA SER A 96 -12.82 13.07 12.87
C SER A 96 -13.01 11.60 12.47
N GLY A 97 -12.62 11.23 11.28
CA GLY A 97 -12.78 9.87 10.74
C GLY A 97 -11.73 9.53 9.70
N GLN A 98 -11.87 8.36 9.12
CA GLN A 98 -11.03 7.89 8.03
C GLN A 98 -11.86 7.79 6.75
N THR A 99 -11.35 8.35 5.67
CA THR A 99 -11.93 8.19 4.33
C THR A 99 -10.92 7.48 3.45
N ILE A 100 -11.34 6.42 2.79
CA ILE A 100 -10.52 5.66 1.86
C ILE A 100 -11.12 5.80 0.46
N VAL A 101 -10.28 6.18 -0.48
CA VAL A 101 -10.60 6.20 -1.91
C VAL A 101 -9.74 5.14 -2.59
N ALA A 102 -10.35 4.18 -3.23
CA ALA A 102 -9.64 3.06 -3.83
C ALA A 102 -10.08 2.80 -5.26
N ASN A 103 -9.16 2.33 -6.09
CA ASN A 103 -9.49 1.80 -7.40
C ASN A 103 -10.43 0.59 -7.24
N ARG A 104 -11.34 0.37 -8.21
CA ARG A 104 -12.31 -0.73 -8.19
C ARG A 104 -11.69 -2.12 -8.12
N THR A 105 -10.45 -2.26 -8.52
CA THR A 105 -9.72 -3.53 -8.49
C THR A 105 -9.20 -3.90 -7.10
N LEU A 106 -9.13 -2.93 -6.18
CA LEU A 106 -8.68 -3.20 -4.81
C LEU A 106 -9.74 -4.02 -4.07
N ASN A 107 -9.31 -5.15 -3.50
CA ASN A 107 -10.18 -5.98 -2.68
C ASN A 107 -10.36 -5.35 -1.29
N THR A 108 -11.52 -4.75 -1.08
CA THR A 108 -11.84 -3.99 0.13
C THR A 108 -12.77 -4.75 1.07
N LYS A 109 -12.55 -6.05 1.25
CA LYS A 109 -13.38 -6.91 2.12
C LYS A 109 -13.51 -6.43 3.58
N PHE A 110 -12.67 -5.50 3.99
CA PHE A 110 -12.58 -5.01 5.36
C PHE A 110 -13.26 -3.64 5.58
N ILE A 111 -13.94 -3.10 4.58
CA ILE A 111 -14.56 -1.78 4.64
C ILE A 111 -16.05 -1.93 4.35
N ASP A 112 -16.87 -1.73 5.37
CA ASP A 112 -18.30 -2.06 5.33
C ASP A 112 -19.17 -1.01 4.62
N GLU A 113 -18.79 0.25 4.63
CA GLU A 113 -19.60 1.34 4.07
C GLU A 113 -19.00 1.89 2.78
N LYS A 114 -19.80 1.91 1.73
CA LYS A 114 -19.45 2.48 0.44
C LYS A 114 -20.26 3.76 0.21
N GLU A 115 -19.55 4.83 -0.06
CA GLU A 115 -20.18 6.07 -0.51
C GLU A 115 -20.09 6.23 -2.03
N GLN A 116 -21.13 6.82 -2.58
CA GLN A 116 -21.20 7.19 -3.98
C GLN A 116 -21.05 8.70 -4.08
N MET A 117 -20.08 9.14 -4.87
CA MET A 117 -19.86 10.56 -5.09
C MET A 117 -20.82 11.10 -6.16
N ASP A 118 -21.07 12.39 -6.15
CA ASP A 118 -21.92 13.06 -7.16
C ASP A 118 -21.33 13.00 -8.57
N ASP A 119 -20.00 12.79 -8.67
CA ASP A 119 -19.31 12.65 -9.96
C ASP A 119 -19.37 11.20 -10.45
N THR A 120 -20.05 11.01 -11.58
CA THR A 120 -20.21 9.67 -12.18
C THR A 120 -18.90 9.10 -12.73
N LEU A 121 -18.02 9.95 -13.28
CA LEU A 121 -16.71 9.51 -13.80
C LEU A 121 -15.83 9.06 -12.66
N PHE A 122 -15.85 9.76 -11.52
CA PHE A 122 -15.15 9.33 -10.33
C PHE A 122 -15.65 7.97 -9.85
N ASN A 123 -16.97 7.75 -9.79
CA ASN A 123 -17.56 6.48 -9.35
C ASN A 123 -17.25 5.31 -10.28
N ASP A 124 -16.95 5.58 -11.56
CA ASP A 124 -16.58 4.55 -12.54
C ASP A 124 -15.15 4.03 -12.30
N GLU A 125 -14.22 4.88 -11.87
CA GLU A 125 -12.82 4.53 -11.66
C GLU A 125 -12.49 4.18 -10.21
N PHE A 126 -13.15 4.85 -9.26
CA PHE A 126 -12.86 4.77 -7.84
C PHE A 126 -14.07 4.34 -7.02
N ARG A 127 -13.79 3.94 -5.79
CA ARG A 127 -14.80 3.72 -4.75
C ARG A 127 -14.42 4.53 -3.53
N GLY A 128 -15.37 5.27 -2.96
CA GLY A 128 -15.24 5.92 -1.68
C GLY A 128 -15.72 5.01 -0.55
N PHE A 129 -15.02 5.04 0.56
CA PHE A 129 -15.38 4.30 1.78
C PHE A 129 -15.23 5.24 2.96
N TYR A 130 -16.19 5.16 3.89
CA TYR A 130 -16.12 5.82 5.19
C TYR A 130 -15.95 4.74 6.27
N GLY A 131 -15.07 5.01 7.18
CA GLY A 131 -14.87 4.20 8.35
C GLY A 131 -15.02 5.03 9.62
#